data_c7dbe70c5bf3a6556aebe11be74c5f02
#
_entry.id   c7dbe70c5bf3a6556aebe11be74c5f02
#
_cell.length_a   1.000
_cell.length_b   1.000
_cell.length_c   1.000
_cell.angle_alpha   90.00
_cell.angle_beta   90.00
_cell.angle_gamma   90.00
#
_symmetry.space_group_name_H-M   'P 1'
#
loop_
_entity.id
_entity.type
_entity.pdbx_description
1 polymer ?
#
loop_
_entity_poly.entity_id
_entity_poly.type
_entity_poly.pdbx_seq_one_letter_code
_entity_poly.pdbx_strand_id
1 'polypeptide(L)'
;MKVKQQQYKEENQKNNSSFGDFFNMFFGNIEEKIKGENSHNNQSSNAKKIAIRGENIETEINISIEEAFYGLNKKISLRAIDGKMKTFSIKVPAGIRNNEKIRLIGQGKAGENGGRNGDLFIKINIENNTKFKLKGYDLYTDLLLTPWEAALGTRATVKSIDEEASLYVPQGIQSGEKVRIPGKGYKDGKGGRGDLIAEVKVMVPKKMTKEEKEM
;
A
#
# COMPACT_ATOMS: atom_id res chain seq x y z
N MET A 1 22.09 32.97 25.97
CA MET A 1 20.82 32.29 25.59
C MET A 1 19.62 33.22 25.35
N LYS A 2 19.78 34.53 25.26
CA LYS A 2 18.65 35.50 25.06
C LYS A 2 18.52 36.06 23.63
N VAL A 3 19.48 35.80 22.74
CA VAL A 3 19.48 36.36 21.37
C VAL A 3 18.69 35.52 20.35
N LYS A 4 18.54 34.21 20.58
CA LYS A 4 17.78 33.31 19.66
C LYS A 4 16.27 33.37 19.80
N GLN A 5 15.71 33.94 20.87
CA GLN A 5 14.26 34.06 21.06
C GLN A 5 13.67 35.36 20.44
N GLN A 6 14.47 36.32 20.11
CA GLN A 6 14.01 37.54 19.45
C GLN A 6 13.85 37.39 17.94
N GLN A 7 14.70 36.57 17.28
CA GLN A 7 14.57 36.33 15.83
C GLN A 7 13.31 35.52 15.46
N TYR A 8 12.87 34.61 16.32
CA TYR A 8 11.62 33.84 16.06
C TYR A 8 10.32 34.64 16.23
N LYS A 9 10.36 35.80 16.92
CA LYS A 9 9.21 36.68 17.06
C LYS A 9 9.04 37.67 15.90
N GLU A 10 10.12 38.04 15.23
CA GLU A 10 10.06 38.99 14.11
C GLU A 10 9.64 38.33 12.78
N GLU A 11 9.98 37.05 12.57
CA GLU A 11 9.53 36.31 11.37
C GLU A 11 8.03 35.98 11.37
N ASN A 12 7.43 35.76 12.55
CA ASN A 12 5.98 35.47 12.64
C ASN A 12 5.09 36.71 12.55
N GLN A 13 5.63 37.91 12.70
CA GLN A 13 4.85 39.15 12.52
C GLN A 13 4.83 39.65 11.06
N LYS A 14 5.83 39.28 10.24
CA LYS A 14 5.85 39.67 8.82
C LYS A 14 4.92 38.83 7.94
N ASN A 15 4.62 37.59 8.31
CA ASN A 15 3.72 36.73 7.53
C ASN A 15 2.23 36.97 7.79
N ASN A 16 1.87 37.63 8.90
CA ASN A 16 0.46 37.90 9.24
C ASN A 16 -0.05 39.23 8.64
N SER A 17 0.83 40.17 8.33
CA SER A 17 0.43 41.44 7.68
C SER A 17 0.18 41.29 6.18
N SER A 18 0.93 40.40 5.51
CA SER A 18 0.79 40.18 4.06
C SER A 18 -0.52 39.49 3.67
N PHE A 19 -1.11 38.65 4.56
CA PHE A 19 -2.36 37.95 4.27
C PHE A 19 -3.59 38.85 4.54
N GLY A 20 -3.49 39.71 5.57
CA GLY A 20 -4.53 40.71 5.89
C GLY A 20 -4.64 41.79 4.82
N ASP A 21 -3.49 42.25 4.32
CA ASP A 21 -3.43 43.28 3.27
C ASP A 21 -3.93 42.76 1.90
N PHE A 22 -3.64 41.50 1.56
CA PHE A 22 -4.14 40.85 0.36
C PHE A 22 -5.67 40.63 0.43
N PHE A 23 -6.19 40.26 1.59
CA PHE A 23 -7.64 40.06 1.80
C PHE A 23 -8.40 41.42 1.72
N ASN A 24 -7.87 42.47 2.31
CA ASN A 24 -8.47 43.81 2.25
C ASN A 24 -8.40 44.43 0.84
N MET A 25 -7.33 44.15 0.08
CA MET A 25 -7.20 44.64 -1.31
C MET A 25 -8.14 43.95 -2.28
N PHE A 26 -8.49 42.67 -2.05
CA PHE A 26 -9.35 41.89 -2.92
C PHE A 26 -10.85 41.90 -2.52
N PHE A 27 -11.15 42.04 -1.21
CA PHE A 27 -12.50 41.98 -0.68
C PHE A 27 -12.95 43.28 0.01
N GLY A 28 -12.05 44.22 0.29
CA GLY A 28 -12.35 45.48 0.98
C GLY A 28 -13.23 46.46 0.19
N ASN A 29 -13.40 46.28 -1.12
CA ASN A 29 -14.23 47.15 -1.95
C ASN A 29 -15.69 46.70 -2.08
N ILE A 30 -16.12 45.68 -1.33
CA ILE A 30 -17.50 45.18 -1.39
C ILE A 30 -18.41 45.85 -0.35
N GLU A 31 -17.86 46.40 0.73
CA GLU A 31 -18.67 47.00 1.79
C GLU A 31 -19.11 48.46 1.55
N GLU A 32 -18.42 49.20 0.67
CA GLU A 32 -18.82 50.62 0.41
C GLU A 32 -19.96 50.80 -0.61
N LYS A 33 -20.44 49.75 -1.27
CA LYS A 33 -21.57 49.82 -2.22
C LYS A 33 -22.94 49.46 -1.63
N ILE A 34 -23.04 49.20 -0.33
CA ILE A 34 -24.31 48.78 0.30
C ILE A 34 -24.91 49.88 1.22
N LYS A 35 -24.45 51.11 1.10
CA LYS A 35 -25.15 52.22 1.77
C LYS A 35 -25.81 53.17 0.77
N GLY A 36 -26.95 52.78 0.31
CA GLY A 36 -27.83 53.65 -0.48
C GLY A 36 -28.93 52.87 -1.17
N GLU A 37 -30.04 52.83 -0.51
CA GLU A 37 -31.41 52.69 -0.97
C GLU A 37 -32.22 51.65 -0.19
N ASN A 38 -33.01 52.17 0.72
CA ASN A 38 -34.16 51.48 1.33
C ASN A 38 -35.18 51.19 0.22
N SER A 39 -35.34 49.92 -0.13
CA SER A 39 -36.57 49.47 -0.78
C SER A 39 -36.92 48.08 -0.25
N HIS A 40 -38.04 48.04 0.46
CA HIS A 40 -38.68 46.81 0.88
C HIS A 40 -38.96 45.94 -0.34
N ASN A 41 -38.19 44.88 -0.52
CA ASN A 41 -38.59 43.74 -1.30
C ASN A 41 -38.17 42.48 -0.56
N ASN A 42 -39.14 41.77 -0.03
CA ASN A 42 -39.04 40.39 0.44
C ASN A 42 -38.66 39.49 -0.75
N GLN A 43 -37.38 39.46 -1.11
CA GLN A 43 -36.83 38.39 -1.94
C GLN A 43 -36.08 37.46 -1.02
N SER A 44 -36.65 36.28 -0.81
CA SER A 44 -35.96 35.15 -0.22
C SER A 44 -34.64 34.99 -0.98
N SER A 45 -33.54 35.37 -0.34
CA SER A 45 -32.19 35.15 -0.83
C SER A 45 -31.95 33.63 -0.91
N ASN A 46 -32.27 33.05 -2.05
CA ASN A 46 -31.73 31.75 -2.46
C ASN A 46 -30.23 31.93 -2.62
N ALA A 47 -29.50 32.03 -1.51
CA ALA A 47 -28.06 31.90 -1.52
C ALA A 47 -27.77 30.54 -2.17
N LYS A 48 -27.28 30.52 -3.42
CA LYS A 48 -26.87 29.32 -4.11
C LYS A 48 -25.82 28.62 -3.24
N LYS A 49 -26.25 27.57 -2.52
CA LYS A 49 -25.37 26.77 -1.70
C LYS A 49 -24.29 26.22 -2.62
N ILE A 50 -23.04 26.56 -2.34
CA ILE A 50 -21.88 26.10 -3.12
C ILE A 50 -21.80 24.58 -2.97
N ALA A 51 -21.70 23.87 -4.09
CA ALA A 51 -21.54 22.44 -4.12
C ALA A 51 -20.16 22.07 -3.54
N ILE A 52 -20.14 21.31 -2.47
CA ILE A 52 -18.91 20.89 -1.78
C ILE A 52 -18.69 19.39 -2.06
N ARG A 53 -17.49 19.06 -2.57
CA ARG A 53 -17.12 17.66 -2.78
C ARG A 53 -16.92 16.94 -1.45
N GLY A 54 -17.42 15.71 -1.37
CA GLY A 54 -17.21 14.84 -0.22
C GLY A 54 -15.73 14.46 -0.04
N GLU A 55 -15.34 14.16 1.19
CA GLU A 55 -14.00 13.74 1.53
C GLU A 55 -13.70 12.30 1.02
N ASN A 56 -12.44 12.05 0.73
CA ASN A 56 -11.98 10.71 0.42
C ASN A 56 -11.90 9.87 1.70
N ILE A 57 -12.10 8.57 1.55
CA ILE A 57 -11.95 7.58 2.63
C ILE A 57 -10.77 6.68 2.27
N GLU A 58 -9.95 6.33 3.26
CA GLU A 58 -8.89 5.34 3.12
C GLU A 58 -9.17 4.14 4.01
N THR A 59 -8.92 2.95 3.50
CA THR A 59 -9.00 1.69 4.24
C THR A 59 -7.90 0.76 3.78
N GLU A 60 -7.65 -0.29 4.56
CA GLU A 60 -6.62 -1.29 4.25
C GLU A 60 -7.24 -2.67 4.19
N ILE A 61 -6.73 -3.52 3.33
CA ILE A 61 -7.05 -4.93 3.29
C ILE A 61 -5.79 -5.76 3.21
N ASN A 62 -5.83 -6.92 3.86
CA ASN A 62 -4.77 -7.90 3.81
C ASN A 62 -5.12 -8.96 2.78
N ILE A 63 -4.13 -9.34 1.99
CA ILE A 63 -4.19 -10.43 1.02
C ILE A 63 -2.92 -11.27 1.11
N SER A 64 -3.01 -12.55 0.73
CA SER A 64 -1.84 -13.42 0.70
C SER A 64 -0.94 -13.10 -0.51
N ILE A 65 0.30 -13.58 -0.46
CA ILE A 65 1.24 -13.43 -1.59
C ILE A 65 0.67 -14.11 -2.84
N GLU A 66 0.02 -15.27 -2.69
CA GLU A 66 -0.57 -16.03 -3.77
C GLU A 66 -1.75 -15.27 -4.40
N GLU A 67 -2.64 -14.71 -3.55
CA GLU A 67 -3.75 -13.87 -4.00
C GLU A 67 -3.25 -12.66 -4.79
N ALA A 68 -2.20 -12.02 -4.31
CA ALA A 68 -1.59 -10.87 -4.96
C ALA A 68 -0.86 -11.25 -6.28
N PHE A 69 -0.26 -12.46 -6.34
CA PHE A 69 0.44 -12.98 -7.51
C PHE A 69 -0.50 -13.29 -8.68
N TYR A 70 -1.63 -13.95 -8.39
CA TYR A 70 -2.61 -14.30 -9.44
C TYR A 70 -3.62 -13.18 -9.71
N GLY A 71 -3.79 -12.26 -8.77
CA GLY A 71 -4.89 -11.32 -8.77
C GLY A 71 -6.21 -11.99 -8.35
N LEU A 72 -7.14 -11.20 -7.85
CA LEU A 72 -8.43 -11.71 -7.41
C LEU A 72 -9.54 -10.67 -7.54
N ASN A 73 -10.78 -11.18 -7.56
CA ASN A 73 -11.96 -10.36 -7.33
C ASN A 73 -12.45 -10.62 -5.89
N LYS A 74 -12.37 -9.60 -5.04
CA LYS A 74 -12.73 -9.70 -3.61
C LYS A 74 -13.93 -8.81 -3.31
N LYS A 75 -14.90 -9.36 -2.59
CA LYS A 75 -15.99 -8.57 -2.01
C LYS A 75 -15.57 -8.15 -0.61
N ILE A 76 -15.57 -6.85 -0.35
CA ILE A 76 -15.28 -6.28 0.96
C ILE A 76 -16.51 -5.55 1.48
N SER A 77 -16.82 -5.72 2.76
CA SER A 77 -17.92 -5.03 3.42
C SER A 77 -17.32 -4.01 4.39
N LEU A 78 -17.62 -2.74 4.15
CA LEU A 78 -17.15 -1.64 4.97
C LEU A 78 -18.36 -0.97 5.65
N ARG A 79 -18.17 -0.55 6.90
CA ARG A 79 -19.14 0.26 7.61
C ARG A 79 -19.02 1.69 7.12
N ALA A 80 -20.07 2.20 6.48
CA ALA A 80 -20.16 3.59 6.07
C ALA A 80 -20.38 4.50 7.28
N ILE A 81 -20.18 5.80 7.10
CA ILE A 81 -20.31 6.81 8.19
C ILE A 81 -21.76 6.85 8.71
N ASP A 82 -22.72 6.54 7.86
CA ASP A 82 -24.14 6.40 8.22
C ASP A 82 -24.47 5.12 9.03
N GLY A 83 -23.44 4.36 9.41
CA GLY A 83 -23.57 3.12 10.17
C GLY A 83 -23.98 1.90 9.33
N LYS A 84 -24.36 2.09 8.08
CA LYS A 84 -24.78 1.01 7.18
C LYS A 84 -23.58 0.24 6.62
N MET A 85 -23.75 -1.06 6.46
CA MET A 85 -22.75 -1.90 5.78
C MET A 85 -22.91 -1.74 4.27
N LYS A 86 -21.83 -1.36 3.59
CA LYS A 86 -21.77 -1.33 2.13
C LYS A 86 -20.77 -2.38 1.65
N THR A 87 -21.19 -3.18 0.69
CA THR A 87 -20.33 -4.21 0.07
C THR A 87 -19.83 -3.72 -1.27
N PHE A 88 -18.50 -3.75 -1.43
CA PHE A 88 -17.81 -3.36 -2.64
C PHE A 88 -17.16 -4.58 -3.29
N SER A 89 -17.28 -4.69 -4.61
CA SER A 89 -16.51 -5.67 -5.38
C SER A 89 -15.28 -4.97 -5.94
N ILE A 90 -14.11 -5.43 -5.52
CA ILE A 90 -12.82 -4.90 -5.97
C ILE A 90 -12.11 -5.93 -6.84
N LYS A 91 -11.49 -5.47 -7.90
CA LYS A 91 -10.59 -6.27 -8.73
C LYS A 91 -9.15 -5.91 -8.36
N VAL A 92 -8.45 -6.84 -7.74
CA VAL A 92 -7.02 -6.74 -7.45
C VAL A 92 -6.26 -7.28 -8.66
N PRO A 93 -5.44 -6.46 -9.34
CA PRO A 93 -4.67 -6.93 -10.49
C PRO A 93 -3.56 -7.90 -10.06
N ALA A 94 -3.18 -8.83 -10.93
CA ALA A 94 -2.04 -9.71 -10.71
C ALA A 94 -0.73 -8.91 -10.64
N GLY A 95 0.12 -9.25 -9.67
CA GLY A 95 1.40 -8.56 -9.48
C GLY A 95 1.28 -7.20 -8.79
N ILE A 96 0.17 -6.92 -8.10
CA ILE A 96 0.02 -5.70 -7.30
C ILE A 96 1.11 -5.60 -6.23
N ARG A 97 1.60 -4.40 -5.98
CA ARG A 97 2.65 -4.16 -4.98
C ARG A 97 2.10 -4.04 -3.58
N ASN A 98 2.94 -4.37 -2.61
CA ASN A 98 2.64 -4.07 -1.22
C ASN A 98 2.49 -2.54 -1.02
N ASN A 99 1.49 -2.13 -0.25
CA ASN A 99 1.09 -0.73 -0.02
C ASN A 99 0.52 0.00 -1.26
N GLU A 100 0.27 -0.66 -2.37
CA GLU A 100 -0.40 -0.06 -3.52
C GLU A 100 -1.87 0.21 -3.21
N LYS A 101 -2.41 1.31 -3.75
CA LYS A 101 -3.79 1.75 -3.49
C LYS A 101 -4.68 1.52 -4.70
N ILE A 102 -5.82 0.89 -4.48
CA ILE A 102 -6.91 0.77 -5.46
C ILE A 102 -7.93 1.87 -5.18
N ARG A 103 -8.29 2.66 -6.18
CA ARG A 103 -9.25 3.75 -6.07
C ARG A 103 -10.62 3.31 -6.58
N LEU A 104 -11.64 3.47 -5.75
CA LEU A 104 -13.05 3.34 -6.13
C LEU A 104 -13.69 4.72 -6.18
N ILE A 105 -13.97 5.17 -7.39
CA ILE A 105 -14.47 6.53 -7.66
C ILE A 105 -15.87 6.69 -7.07
N GLY A 106 -16.11 7.83 -6.39
CA GLY A 106 -17.41 8.19 -5.83
C GLY A 106 -17.89 7.34 -4.64
N GLN A 107 -17.01 6.51 -4.05
CA GLN A 107 -17.33 5.64 -2.92
C GLN A 107 -16.81 6.20 -1.57
N GLY A 108 -16.37 7.46 -1.53
CA GLY A 108 -16.01 8.18 -0.31
C GLY A 108 -17.23 8.77 0.42
N LYS A 109 -17.01 9.84 1.20
CA LYS A 109 -18.08 10.57 1.86
C LYS A 109 -18.98 11.26 0.84
N ALA A 110 -20.26 11.41 1.19
CA ALA A 110 -21.20 12.16 0.37
C ALA A 110 -20.78 13.64 0.28
N GLY A 111 -20.97 14.23 -0.90
CA GLY A 111 -20.82 15.67 -1.08
C GLY A 111 -22.01 16.43 -0.54
N GLU A 112 -21.82 17.70 -0.23
CA GLU A 112 -22.87 18.60 0.26
C GLU A 112 -23.37 19.51 -0.87
N ASN A 113 -24.61 19.99 -0.74
CA ASN A 113 -25.25 20.94 -1.67
C ASN A 113 -25.19 20.50 -3.15
N GLY A 114 -25.31 19.20 -3.43
CA GLY A 114 -25.20 18.66 -4.79
C GLY A 114 -23.77 18.43 -5.27
N GLY A 115 -22.77 18.54 -4.38
CA GLY A 115 -21.38 18.19 -4.66
C GLY A 115 -21.18 16.69 -4.91
N ARG A 116 -20.16 16.34 -5.67
CA ARG A 116 -19.82 14.93 -5.95
C ARG A 116 -19.29 14.27 -4.67
N ASN A 117 -19.54 12.97 -4.54
CA ASN A 117 -18.93 12.18 -3.48
C ASN A 117 -17.40 12.18 -3.60
N GLY A 118 -16.73 11.94 -2.49
CA GLY A 118 -15.30 11.60 -2.46
C GLY A 118 -15.04 10.20 -3.02
N ASP A 119 -13.80 9.77 -2.98
CA ASP A 119 -13.37 8.47 -3.45
C ASP A 119 -12.95 7.58 -2.27
N LEU A 120 -13.02 6.27 -2.46
CA LEU A 120 -12.49 5.29 -1.51
C LEU A 120 -11.17 4.76 -2.03
N PHE A 121 -10.11 4.90 -1.23
CA PHE A 121 -8.80 4.33 -1.48
C PHE A 121 -8.59 3.11 -0.60
N ILE A 122 -8.30 1.98 -1.23
CA ILE A 122 -8.08 0.71 -0.56
C ILE A 122 -6.60 0.38 -0.70
N LYS A 123 -5.86 0.46 0.40
CA LYS A 123 -4.45 0.10 0.47
C LYS A 123 -4.33 -1.42 0.61
N ILE A 124 -3.50 -2.01 -0.22
CA ILE A 124 -3.27 -3.45 -0.24
C ILE A 124 -2.04 -3.78 0.61
N ASN A 125 -2.23 -4.57 1.65
CA ASN A 125 -1.14 -5.12 2.44
C ASN A 125 -0.95 -6.58 2.08
N ILE A 126 0.23 -6.94 1.56
CA ILE A 126 0.57 -8.32 1.22
C ILE A 126 1.20 -8.97 2.44
N GLU A 127 0.54 -10.01 2.94
CA GLU A 127 1.03 -10.78 4.08
C GLU A 127 2.03 -11.85 3.64
N ASN A 128 3.22 -11.80 4.22
CA ASN A 128 4.17 -12.89 4.09
C ASN A 128 3.61 -14.13 4.79
N ASN A 129 3.89 -15.30 4.23
CA ASN A 129 3.52 -16.56 4.86
C ASN A 129 4.78 -17.34 5.30
N THR A 130 4.58 -18.55 5.82
CA THR A 130 5.67 -19.42 6.26
C THR A 130 6.56 -19.91 5.13
N LYS A 131 6.05 -19.93 3.88
CA LYS A 131 6.74 -20.44 2.71
C LYS A 131 7.49 -19.35 1.97
N PHE A 132 6.87 -18.16 1.87
CA PHE A 132 7.39 -17.07 1.05
C PHE A 132 7.44 -15.76 1.81
N LYS A 133 8.52 -15.00 1.59
CA LYS A 133 8.65 -13.61 2.01
C LYS A 133 8.89 -12.77 0.76
N LEU A 134 8.06 -11.76 0.56
CA LEU A 134 8.17 -10.84 -0.57
C LEU A 134 9.04 -9.63 -0.19
N LYS A 135 10.08 -9.36 -0.99
CA LYS A 135 10.88 -8.13 -0.90
C LYS A 135 11.01 -7.51 -2.29
N GLY A 136 10.33 -6.39 -2.52
CA GLY A 136 10.23 -5.84 -3.87
C GLY A 136 9.48 -6.79 -4.80
N TYR A 137 10.17 -7.33 -5.78
CA TYR A 137 9.67 -8.38 -6.69
C TYR A 137 10.35 -9.74 -6.47
N ASP A 138 11.30 -9.81 -5.53
CA ASP A 138 11.98 -11.05 -5.22
C ASP A 138 11.23 -11.85 -4.15
N LEU A 139 11.10 -13.15 -4.39
CA LEU A 139 10.53 -14.10 -3.46
C LEU A 139 11.63 -14.81 -2.70
N TYR A 140 11.56 -14.81 -1.39
CA TYR A 140 12.47 -15.56 -0.54
C TYR A 140 11.75 -16.80 -0.01
N THR A 141 12.44 -17.94 -0.10
CA THR A 141 11.95 -19.22 0.41
C THR A 141 13.09 -20.01 1.04
N ASP A 142 12.76 -21.01 1.84
CA ASP A 142 13.74 -21.88 2.46
C ASP A 142 14.07 -23.07 1.53
N LEU A 143 15.36 -23.37 1.40
CA LEU A 143 15.86 -24.59 0.78
C LEU A 143 16.42 -25.51 1.87
N LEU A 144 15.69 -26.56 2.15
CA LEU A 144 16.08 -27.53 3.18
C LEU A 144 17.00 -28.57 2.56
N LEU A 145 18.21 -28.71 3.09
CA LEU A 145 19.21 -29.69 2.67
C LEU A 145 19.63 -30.56 3.84
N THR A 146 19.96 -31.79 3.55
CA THR A 146 20.67 -32.66 4.51
C THR A 146 22.16 -32.30 4.56
N PRO A 147 22.90 -32.65 5.62
CA PRO A 147 24.34 -32.37 5.72
C PRO A 147 25.15 -32.89 4.56
N TRP A 148 24.84 -34.09 4.08
CA TRP A 148 25.55 -34.69 2.95
C TRP A 148 25.22 -34.03 1.61
N GLU A 149 23.97 -33.60 1.38
CA GLU A 149 23.61 -32.81 0.19
C GLU A 149 24.35 -31.48 0.16
N ALA A 150 24.46 -30.83 1.31
CA ALA A 150 25.21 -29.56 1.42
C ALA A 150 26.74 -29.80 1.21
N ALA A 151 27.27 -30.88 1.75
CA ALA A 151 28.70 -31.20 1.63
C ALA A 151 29.12 -31.62 0.22
N LEU A 152 28.33 -32.47 -0.43
CA LEU A 152 28.67 -33.05 -1.74
C LEU A 152 28.10 -32.24 -2.92
N GLY A 153 27.16 -31.35 -2.67
CA GLY A 153 26.38 -30.71 -3.71
C GLY A 153 25.27 -31.62 -4.22
N THR A 154 24.21 -31.02 -4.73
CA THR A 154 23.05 -31.78 -5.23
C THR A 154 22.26 -30.96 -6.26
N ARG A 155 21.35 -31.64 -6.96
CA ARG A 155 20.26 -30.98 -7.68
C ARG A 155 19.05 -30.95 -6.75
N ALA A 156 18.61 -29.76 -6.43
CA ALA A 156 17.43 -29.54 -5.59
C ALA A 156 16.28 -28.93 -6.39
N THR A 157 15.06 -29.16 -5.92
CA THR A 157 13.86 -28.53 -6.47
C THR A 157 13.26 -27.59 -5.43
N VAL A 158 13.01 -26.37 -5.83
CA VAL A 158 12.39 -25.35 -4.99
C VAL A 158 11.04 -24.95 -5.59
N LYS A 159 10.03 -24.88 -4.74
CA LYS A 159 8.71 -24.41 -5.16
C LYS A 159 8.69 -22.89 -5.23
N SER A 160 8.28 -22.35 -6.39
CA SER A 160 7.80 -20.98 -6.50
C SER A 160 6.28 -20.97 -6.26
N ILE A 161 5.63 -19.83 -6.49
CA ILE A 161 4.16 -19.72 -6.30
C ILE A 161 3.41 -20.54 -7.34
N ASP A 162 3.85 -20.54 -8.58
CA ASP A 162 3.18 -21.14 -9.74
C ASP A 162 3.85 -22.37 -10.32
N GLU A 163 5.12 -22.61 -9.98
CA GLU A 163 5.91 -23.68 -10.59
C GLU A 163 7.00 -24.18 -9.65
N GLU A 164 7.59 -25.30 -10.02
CA GLU A 164 8.79 -25.82 -9.38
C GLU A 164 10.03 -25.48 -10.23
N ALA A 165 11.06 -25.01 -9.58
CA ALA A 165 12.32 -24.65 -10.21
C ALA A 165 13.43 -25.59 -9.72
N SER A 166 14.12 -26.24 -10.66
CA SER A 166 15.31 -27.04 -10.35
C SER A 166 16.54 -26.13 -10.32
N LEU A 167 17.38 -26.35 -9.34
CA LEU A 167 18.66 -25.63 -9.20
C LEU A 167 19.80 -26.59 -8.86
N TYR A 168 21.00 -26.16 -9.19
CA TYR A 168 22.21 -26.86 -8.78
C TYR A 168 22.74 -26.20 -7.49
N VAL A 169 22.94 -27.04 -6.47
CA VAL A 169 23.54 -26.65 -5.21
C VAL A 169 25.01 -27.02 -5.24
N PRO A 170 25.95 -26.06 -5.14
CA PRO A 170 27.37 -26.37 -5.15
C PRO A 170 27.78 -27.14 -3.88
N GLN A 171 28.84 -27.94 -4.00
CA GLN A 171 29.42 -28.62 -2.86
C GLN A 171 29.95 -27.64 -1.82
N GLY A 172 29.80 -27.99 -0.55
CA GLY A 172 30.31 -27.18 0.57
C GLY A 172 29.47 -25.96 0.91
N ILE A 173 28.25 -25.85 0.37
CA ILE A 173 27.33 -24.73 0.68
C ILE A 173 26.98 -24.71 2.16
N GLN A 174 26.90 -23.52 2.74
CA GLN A 174 26.65 -23.34 4.16
C GLN A 174 25.20 -22.90 4.43
N SER A 175 24.71 -23.20 5.63
CA SER A 175 23.41 -22.72 6.09
C SER A 175 23.40 -21.19 6.14
N GLY A 176 22.34 -20.57 5.60
CA GLY A 176 22.20 -19.13 5.46
C GLY A 176 22.68 -18.57 4.11
N GLU A 177 23.42 -19.36 3.31
CA GLU A 177 23.77 -18.98 1.94
C GLU A 177 22.52 -18.96 1.06
N LYS A 178 22.56 -18.15 0.00
CA LYS A 178 21.41 -17.92 -0.88
C LYS A 178 21.72 -18.34 -2.30
N VAL A 179 20.83 -19.14 -2.87
CA VAL A 179 20.86 -19.50 -4.28
C VAL A 179 19.78 -18.74 -5.00
N ARG A 180 20.17 -18.01 -6.05
CA ARG A 180 19.26 -17.18 -6.85
C ARG A 180 18.82 -17.92 -8.09
N ILE A 181 17.52 -17.89 -8.34
CA ILE A 181 16.90 -18.50 -9.52
C ILE A 181 16.21 -17.37 -10.30
N PRO A 182 16.80 -16.92 -11.42
CA PRO A 182 16.31 -15.76 -12.16
C PRO A 182 14.91 -15.97 -12.73
N GLY A 183 14.08 -14.91 -12.67
CA GLY A 183 12.77 -14.89 -13.29
C GLY A 183 11.72 -15.82 -12.66
N LYS A 184 11.98 -16.37 -11.46
CA LYS A 184 11.04 -17.26 -10.74
C LYS A 184 10.42 -16.58 -9.51
N GLY A 185 10.61 -15.26 -9.38
CA GLY A 185 10.07 -14.45 -8.30
C GLY A 185 8.64 -13.97 -8.55
N TYR A 186 8.29 -12.85 -7.93
CA TYR A 186 6.98 -12.23 -7.99
C TYR A 186 6.78 -11.44 -9.29
N LYS A 187 5.55 -11.38 -9.79
CA LYS A 187 5.19 -10.63 -11.01
C LYS A 187 5.26 -9.12 -10.76
N ASP A 188 5.73 -8.37 -11.74
CA ASP A 188 5.79 -6.91 -11.68
C ASP A 188 4.52 -6.21 -12.21
N GLY A 189 3.52 -6.98 -12.65
CA GLY A 189 2.29 -6.47 -13.25
C GLY A 189 2.45 -5.95 -14.68
N LYS A 190 3.65 -5.96 -15.25
CA LYS A 190 3.98 -5.47 -16.60
C LYS A 190 4.50 -6.56 -17.55
N GLY A 191 4.45 -7.80 -17.10
CA GLY A 191 4.94 -8.96 -17.84
C GLY A 191 6.34 -9.45 -17.44
N GLY A 192 7.00 -8.73 -16.53
CA GLY A 192 8.28 -9.15 -15.93
C GLY A 192 8.06 -9.88 -14.60
N ARG A 193 9.15 -10.47 -14.11
CA ARG A 193 9.21 -11.17 -12.81
C ARG A 193 10.54 -10.86 -12.12
N GLY A 194 10.51 -10.79 -10.78
CA GLY A 194 11.70 -10.82 -9.96
C GLY A 194 12.30 -12.22 -9.88
N ASP A 195 13.18 -12.42 -8.94
CA ASP A 195 13.90 -13.67 -8.75
C ASP A 195 13.39 -14.44 -7.54
N LEU A 196 13.58 -15.76 -7.58
CA LEU A 196 13.37 -16.61 -6.42
C LEU A 196 14.72 -16.81 -5.73
N ILE A 197 14.77 -16.45 -4.45
CA ILE A 197 15.97 -16.56 -3.63
C ILE A 197 15.75 -17.65 -2.60
N ALA A 198 16.41 -18.76 -2.76
CA ALA A 198 16.35 -19.91 -1.88
C ALA A 198 17.46 -19.80 -0.82
N GLU A 199 17.09 -19.62 0.45
CA GLU A 199 18.01 -19.58 1.58
C GLU A 199 18.24 -21.00 2.11
N VAL A 200 19.48 -21.44 2.07
CA VAL A 200 19.87 -22.79 2.49
C VAL A 200 19.71 -22.94 4.00
N LYS A 201 19.03 -23.99 4.40
CA LYS A 201 18.92 -24.45 5.78
C LYS A 201 19.34 -25.91 5.86
N VAL A 202 20.49 -26.17 6.47
CA VAL A 202 20.95 -27.54 6.70
C VAL A 202 20.18 -28.13 7.87
N MET A 203 19.47 -29.21 7.61
CA MET A 203 18.60 -29.88 8.57
C MET A 203 19.07 -31.30 8.84
N VAL A 204 19.17 -31.67 10.08
CA VAL A 204 19.45 -33.06 10.47
C VAL A 204 18.13 -33.84 10.49
N PRO A 205 18.06 -35.03 9.85
CA PRO A 205 16.87 -35.87 9.87
C PRO A 205 16.48 -36.25 11.29
N LYS A 206 15.20 -36.03 11.65
CA LYS A 206 14.68 -36.42 12.96
C LYS A 206 14.60 -37.93 13.16
N LYS A 207 14.45 -38.69 12.08
CA LYS A 207 14.43 -40.17 12.08
C LYS A 207 15.40 -40.62 11.03
N MET A 208 16.40 -41.36 11.42
CA MET A 208 17.38 -42.00 10.53
C MET A 208 17.00 -43.46 10.35
N THR A 209 17.18 -43.98 9.14
CA THR A 209 17.08 -45.42 8.85
C THR A 209 18.18 -46.19 9.54
N LYS A 210 18.10 -47.52 9.55
CA LYS A 210 19.19 -48.34 10.13
C LYS A 210 20.50 -48.17 9.36
N GLU A 211 20.42 -48.08 8.03
CA GLU A 211 21.53 -47.88 7.14
C GLU A 211 22.25 -46.54 7.32
N GLU A 212 21.46 -45.46 7.53
CA GLU A 212 22.00 -44.11 7.82
C GLU A 212 22.64 -43.99 9.20
N LYS A 213 22.35 -44.93 10.13
CA LYS A 213 22.94 -44.93 11.47
C LYS A 213 24.24 -45.73 11.50
N GLU A 214 24.45 -46.62 10.55
CA GLU A 214 25.65 -47.49 10.46
C GLU A 214 26.76 -46.91 9.57
N MET A 215 26.48 -45.76 8.87
CA MET A 215 27.48 -44.96 8.14
C MET A 215 28.20 -43.96 9.05
#